data_dc65ad67d7934740b38c293612fda61f
#
_entry.id   dc65ad67d7934740b38c293612fda61f
#
_cell.length_a   1.000
_cell.length_b   1.000
_cell.length_c   1.000
_cell.angle_alpha   90.00
_cell.angle_beta   90.00
_cell.angle_gamma   90.00
#
_symmetry.space_group_name_H-M   'P 1'
#
loop_
_entity.id
_entity.type
_entity.pdbx_description
1 polymer ?
#
loop_
_entity_poly.entity_id
_entity_poly.type
_entity_poly.pdbx_seq_one_letter_code
_entity_poly.pdbx_strand_id
1 'polypeptide(L)'
;METIEIGPLEFHDKMKLKSGYKELGVRVVPHAVARYGAYLAPGVIMMPSYVNIGAYVDSGTMVDTWATVGSCAQIGKNVHLSGGVGIGGVLEPLQAAPVIIEDDAFVGSRCIVVE
;
A
#
# COMPACT_ATOMS: atom_id res chain seq x y z
N MET A 1 12.89 -12.74 -14.49
CA MET A 1 11.48 -12.48 -14.14
C MET A 1 10.71 -13.78 -14.15
N GLU A 2 9.71 -13.88 -13.30
CA GLU A 2 8.89 -15.07 -13.20
C GLU A 2 7.45 -14.77 -13.60
N THR A 3 6.77 -15.77 -14.14
CA THR A 3 5.33 -15.70 -14.37
C THR A 3 4.64 -16.19 -13.11
N ILE A 4 3.72 -15.37 -12.61
CA ILE A 4 2.97 -15.66 -11.38
C ILE A 4 1.51 -15.77 -11.76
N GLU A 5 0.90 -16.92 -11.47
CA GLU A 5 -0.52 -17.14 -11.76
C GLU A 5 -1.31 -17.20 -10.45
N ILE A 6 -2.37 -16.40 -10.37
CA ILE A 6 -3.25 -16.36 -9.20
C ILE A 6 -4.68 -16.42 -9.70
N GLY A 7 -5.29 -17.59 -9.64
CA GLY A 7 -6.60 -17.81 -10.23
C GLY A 7 -6.58 -17.47 -11.72
N PRO A 8 -7.48 -16.62 -12.21
CA PRO A 8 -7.48 -16.20 -13.60
C PRO A 8 -6.49 -15.10 -13.93
N LEU A 9 -5.71 -14.62 -12.94
CA LEU A 9 -4.78 -13.50 -13.12
C LEU A 9 -3.36 -14.01 -13.36
N GLU A 10 -2.65 -13.31 -14.23
CA GLU A 10 -1.25 -13.62 -14.54
C GLU A 10 -0.42 -12.36 -14.37
N PHE A 11 0.78 -12.51 -13.80
CA PHE A 11 1.73 -11.43 -13.64
C PHE A 11 3.11 -11.91 -14.10
N HIS A 12 3.96 -10.97 -14.49
CA HIS A 12 5.33 -11.28 -14.89
C HIS A 12 6.26 -10.25 -14.28
N ASP A 13 6.94 -10.61 -13.19
CA ASP A 13 7.75 -9.66 -12.43
C ASP A 13 8.90 -10.38 -11.73
N LYS A 14 9.78 -9.60 -11.14
CA LYS A 14 10.96 -10.08 -10.43
C LYS A 14 10.60 -10.70 -9.08
N MET A 15 9.51 -10.31 -8.50
CA MET A 15 9.09 -10.84 -7.20
C MET A 15 7.60 -11.07 -7.15
N LYS A 16 7.20 -11.97 -6.27
CA LYS A 16 5.80 -12.30 -6.05
C LYS A 16 5.08 -11.19 -5.28
N LEU A 17 3.77 -11.25 -5.28
CA LEU A 17 2.94 -10.37 -4.48
C LEU A 17 2.96 -10.82 -3.02
N LYS A 18 2.60 -9.90 -2.12
CA LYS A 18 2.36 -10.23 -0.72
C LYS A 18 1.13 -11.12 -0.61
N SER A 19 1.13 -12.00 0.36
CA SER A 19 0.04 -12.94 0.61
C SER A 19 -0.04 -13.22 2.11
N GLY A 20 -0.91 -14.17 2.52
CA GLY A 20 -1.04 -14.55 3.92
C GLY A 20 -1.80 -13.50 4.75
N TYR A 21 -2.69 -12.77 4.13
CA TYR A 21 -3.40 -11.67 4.80
C TYR A 21 -4.23 -12.11 5.99
N LYS A 22 -4.81 -13.31 5.95
CA LYS A 22 -5.61 -13.83 7.06
C LYS A 22 -4.78 -13.93 8.33
N GLU A 23 -3.59 -14.52 8.21
CA GLU A 23 -2.68 -14.69 9.35
C GLU A 23 -2.13 -13.36 9.83
N LEU A 24 -1.99 -12.38 8.93
CA LEU A 24 -1.52 -11.06 9.29
C LEU A 24 -2.60 -10.20 9.96
N GLY A 25 -3.86 -10.61 9.89
CA GLY A 25 -4.97 -9.82 10.43
C GLY A 25 -5.32 -8.62 9.57
N VAL A 26 -5.12 -8.72 8.26
CA VAL A 26 -5.35 -7.64 7.30
C VAL A 26 -6.51 -8.00 6.40
N ARG A 27 -7.43 -7.06 6.21
CA ARG A 27 -8.51 -7.24 5.25
C ARG A 27 -8.08 -6.66 3.90
N VAL A 28 -8.08 -7.50 2.88
CA VAL A 28 -7.69 -7.09 1.53
C VAL A 28 -8.82 -7.45 0.57
N VAL A 29 -9.44 -6.44 0.01
CA VAL A 29 -10.57 -6.61 -0.92
C VAL A 29 -10.00 -7.02 -2.30
N PRO A 30 -10.67 -7.92 -3.03
CA PRO A 30 -10.18 -8.34 -4.35
C PRO A 30 -9.81 -7.17 -5.25
N HIS A 31 -8.74 -7.36 -5.99
CA HIS A 31 -8.02 -6.43 -6.83
C HIS A 31 -7.11 -5.46 -6.08
N ALA A 32 -7.10 -5.43 -4.75
CA ALA A 32 -6.05 -4.74 -4.02
C ALA A 32 -4.73 -5.51 -4.16
N VAL A 33 -3.64 -4.78 -4.28
CA VAL A 33 -2.32 -5.37 -4.45
C VAL A 33 -1.34 -4.73 -3.47
N ALA A 34 -0.65 -5.58 -2.70
CA ALA A 34 0.54 -5.16 -1.96
C ALA A 34 1.73 -5.97 -2.48
N ARG A 35 2.85 -5.29 -2.71
CA ARG A 35 4.05 -5.99 -3.16
C ARG A 35 4.70 -6.72 -1.99
N TYR A 36 5.48 -7.76 -2.30
CA TYR A 36 6.04 -8.65 -1.29
C TYR A 36 6.80 -7.93 -0.18
N GLY A 37 7.54 -6.89 -0.50
CA GLY A 37 8.32 -6.14 0.48
C GLY A 37 7.57 -5.07 1.27
N ALA A 38 6.25 -4.98 1.12
CA ALA A 38 5.44 -4.04 1.90
C ALA A 38 5.10 -4.63 3.27
N TYR A 39 5.00 -3.78 4.29
CA TYR A 39 4.53 -4.18 5.62
C TYR A 39 3.13 -3.64 5.86
N LEU A 40 2.22 -4.53 6.26
CA LEU A 40 0.85 -4.18 6.64
C LEU A 40 0.62 -4.70 8.05
N ALA A 41 0.36 -3.80 9.00
CA ALA A 41 0.09 -4.18 10.38
C ALA A 41 -1.29 -4.81 10.53
N PRO A 42 -1.52 -5.61 11.59
CA PRO A 42 -2.85 -6.13 11.88
C PRO A 42 -3.87 -4.99 11.98
N GLY A 43 -5.06 -5.20 11.43
CA GLY A 43 -6.12 -4.21 11.44
C GLY A 43 -6.13 -3.26 10.25
N VAL A 44 -5.16 -3.35 9.36
CA VAL A 44 -5.16 -2.58 8.12
C VAL A 44 -6.25 -3.09 7.19
N ILE A 45 -6.91 -2.17 6.48
CA ILE A 45 -7.90 -2.51 5.47
C ILE A 45 -7.44 -1.90 4.14
N MET A 46 -7.32 -2.76 3.13
CA MET A 46 -7.08 -2.34 1.76
C MET A 46 -8.33 -2.57 0.93
N MET A 47 -8.99 -1.51 0.50
CA MET A 47 -9.93 -1.57 -0.61
C MET A 47 -9.10 -1.77 -1.89
N PRO A 48 -9.69 -1.95 -3.07
CA PRO A 48 -8.91 -2.09 -4.30
C PRO A 48 -7.93 -0.92 -4.46
N SER A 49 -6.69 -1.15 -4.12
CA SER A 49 -5.66 -0.12 -3.94
C SER A 49 -4.28 -0.76 -4.13
N TYR A 50 -3.23 0.03 -3.99
CA TYR A 50 -1.88 -0.46 -4.24
C TYR A 50 -0.92 0.02 -3.17
N VAL A 51 -0.14 -0.92 -2.62
CA VAL A 51 0.94 -0.61 -1.67
C VAL A 51 2.26 -1.13 -2.23
N ASN A 52 3.18 -0.23 -2.46
CA ASN A 52 4.44 -0.55 -3.12
C ASN A 52 5.48 -1.12 -2.12
N ILE A 53 6.57 -1.61 -2.69
CA ILE A 53 7.67 -2.23 -1.94
C ILE A 53 8.25 -1.26 -0.91
N GLY A 54 8.61 -1.79 0.25
CA GLY A 54 9.23 -1.01 1.32
C GLY A 54 8.28 -0.13 2.11
N ALA A 55 7.03 0.01 1.67
CA ALA A 55 6.05 0.81 2.41
C ALA A 55 5.69 0.15 3.73
N TYR A 56 5.36 1.00 4.71
CA TYR A 56 4.93 0.58 6.03
C TYR A 56 3.56 1.19 6.31
N VAL A 57 2.55 0.35 6.54
CA VAL A 57 1.20 0.79 6.85
C VAL A 57 0.82 0.26 8.22
N ASP A 58 0.62 1.15 9.17
CA ASP A 58 0.38 0.77 10.56
C ASP A 58 -1.08 0.44 10.83
N SER A 59 -1.35 -0.08 12.03
CA SER A 59 -2.63 -0.67 12.40
C SER A 59 -3.80 0.32 12.33
N GLY A 60 -4.96 -0.19 11.94
CA GLY A 60 -6.19 0.59 11.88
C GLY A 60 -6.30 1.53 10.68
N THR A 61 -5.30 1.55 9.83
CA THR A 61 -5.30 2.42 8.63
C THR A 61 -6.12 1.81 7.53
N MET A 62 -6.87 2.66 6.84
CA MET A 62 -7.61 2.29 5.63
C MET A 62 -6.93 2.87 4.40
N VAL A 63 -6.58 2.01 3.46
CA VAL A 63 -6.14 2.40 2.11
C VAL A 63 -7.34 2.22 1.20
N ASP A 64 -8.02 3.31 0.91
CA ASP A 64 -9.30 3.27 0.21
C ASP A 64 -9.13 3.06 -1.30
N THR A 65 -10.25 3.05 -2.01
CA THR A 65 -10.33 2.64 -3.41
C THR A 65 -9.42 3.49 -4.31
N TRP A 66 -8.58 2.80 -5.08
CA TRP A 66 -7.61 3.40 -6.01
C TRP A 66 -6.57 4.31 -5.37
N ALA A 67 -6.45 4.29 -4.04
CA ALA A 67 -5.33 4.95 -3.37
C ALA A 67 -4.04 4.16 -3.62
N THR A 68 -2.93 4.86 -3.62
CA THR A 68 -1.61 4.26 -3.77
C THR A 68 -0.67 4.71 -2.67
N VAL A 69 0.06 3.76 -2.11
CA VAL A 69 1.12 4.04 -1.14
C VAL A 69 2.44 3.77 -1.84
N GLY A 70 3.19 4.81 -2.08
CA GLY A 70 4.44 4.72 -2.82
C GLY A 70 5.54 3.97 -2.08
N SER A 71 6.59 3.65 -2.79
CA SER A 71 7.72 2.89 -2.24
C SER A 71 8.29 3.57 -0.99
N CYS A 72 8.50 2.78 0.05
CA CYS A 72 9.08 3.18 1.32
C CYS A 72 8.28 4.22 2.12
N ALA A 73 7.09 4.60 1.70
CA ALA A 73 6.26 5.54 2.45
C ALA A 73 5.90 4.96 3.81
N GLN A 74 5.79 5.84 4.81
CA GLN A 74 5.53 5.45 6.19
C GLN A 74 4.17 6.00 6.61
N ILE A 75 3.19 5.13 6.74
CA ILE A 75 1.82 5.52 7.09
C ILE A 75 1.56 5.09 8.54
N GLY A 76 1.16 6.04 9.36
CA GLY A 76 0.90 5.82 10.78
C GLY A 76 -0.39 5.05 11.06
N LYS A 77 -0.77 5.02 12.33
CA LYS A 77 -1.95 4.32 12.80
C LYS A 77 -3.22 5.11 12.55
N ASN A 78 -4.32 4.41 12.30
CA ASN A 78 -5.64 5.02 12.17
C ASN A 78 -5.70 6.15 11.15
N VAL A 79 -4.92 6.03 10.10
CA VAL A 79 -4.91 6.99 8.97
C VAL A 79 -6.00 6.57 7.99
N HIS A 80 -6.67 7.54 7.41
CA HIS A 80 -7.58 7.29 6.31
C HIS A 80 -7.00 7.91 5.04
N LEU A 81 -6.60 7.06 4.10
CA LEU A 81 -6.21 7.48 2.76
C LEU A 81 -7.42 7.30 1.87
N SER A 82 -8.09 8.40 1.57
CA SER A 82 -9.36 8.37 0.84
C SER A 82 -9.18 7.96 -0.62
N GLY A 83 -10.28 7.79 -1.34
CA GLY A 83 -10.23 7.32 -2.71
C GLY A 83 -9.35 8.15 -3.62
N GLY A 84 -8.50 7.48 -4.38
CA GLY A 84 -7.62 8.13 -5.35
C GLY A 84 -6.44 8.91 -4.75
N VAL A 85 -6.20 8.80 -3.45
CA VAL A 85 -5.04 9.42 -2.80
C VAL A 85 -3.74 8.84 -3.37
N GLY A 86 -2.78 9.70 -3.66
CA GLY A 86 -1.45 9.29 -4.09
C GLY A 86 -0.40 9.70 -3.08
N ILE A 87 0.21 8.72 -2.41
CA ILE A 87 1.36 8.96 -1.54
C ILE A 87 2.60 8.60 -2.33
N GLY A 88 3.47 9.57 -2.54
CA GLY A 88 4.65 9.41 -3.37
C GLY A 88 5.67 8.42 -2.81
N GLY A 89 6.45 7.85 -3.72
CA GLY A 89 7.53 6.94 -3.36
C GLY A 89 8.90 7.58 -3.47
N VAL A 90 9.93 6.78 -3.21
CA VAL A 90 11.33 7.24 -3.24
C VAL A 90 12.08 6.86 -4.52
N LEU A 91 11.45 6.08 -5.39
CA LEU A 91 12.15 5.50 -6.54
C LEU A 91 12.04 6.30 -7.82
N GLU A 92 10.94 7.01 -8.03
CA GLU A 92 10.76 7.69 -9.32
C GLU A 92 9.96 8.99 -9.16
N PRO A 93 10.67 10.13 -9.09
CA PRO A 93 12.13 10.26 -9.12
C PRO A 93 12.78 9.78 -7.81
N LEU A 94 14.05 9.42 -7.90
CA LEU A 94 14.79 8.96 -6.74
C LEU A 94 14.94 10.07 -5.71
N GLN A 95 14.61 9.77 -4.46
CA GLN A 95 14.78 10.72 -3.36
C GLN A 95 15.20 10.01 -2.08
N ALA A 96 15.84 10.76 -1.17
CA ALA A 96 16.48 10.18 -0.01
C ALA A 96 15.54 9.91 1.16
N ALA A 97 14.46 10.67 1.27
CA ALA A 97 13.56 10.58 2.41
C ALA A 97 12.18 10.07 1.99
N PRO A 98 11.59 9.15 2.76
CA PRO A 98 10.24 8.67 2.47
C PRO A 98 9.21 9.74 2.85
N VAL A 99 8.03 9.64 2.21
CA VAL A 99 6.87 10.40 2.65
C VAL A 99 6.36 9.79 3.95
N ILE A 100 6.04 10.62 4.93
CA ILE A 100 5.55 10.20 6.23
C ILE A 100 4.18 10.82 6.47
N ILE A 101 3.20 9.97 6.74
CA ILE A 101 1.86 10.40 7.15
C ILE A 101 1.71 9.94 8.61
N GLU A 102 1.53 10.88 9.51
CA GLU A 102 1.48 10.56 10.93
C GLU A 102 0.11 10.02 11.36
N ASP A 103 0.05 9.51 12.60
CA ASP A 103 -1.15 8.87 13.14
C ASP A 103 -2.38 9.77 13.06
N ASP A 104 -3.53 9.16 12.87
CA ASP A 104 -4.85 9.79 12.88
C ASP A 104 -5.10 10.83 11.77
N ALA A 105 -4.21 10.90 10.78
CA ALA A 105 -4.40 11.82 9.67
C ALA A 105 -5.55 11.36 8.75
N PHE A 106 -6.28 12.31 8.23
CA PHE A 106 -7.28 12.07 7.21
C PHE A 106 -6.85 12.77 5.93
N VAL A 107 -6.53 12.00 4.91
CA VAL A 107 -6.10 12.55 3.62
C VAL A 107 -7.29 12.49 2.67
N GLY A 108 -7.78 13.64 2.25
CA GLY A 108 -8.97 13.75 1.41
C GLY A 108 -8.79 13.14 0.03
N SER A 109 -9.92 12.79 -0.59
CA SER A 109 -9.92 12.12 -1.89
C SER A 109 -9.08 12.87 -2.93
N ARG A 110 -8.29 12.11 -3.68
CA ARG A 110 -7.42 12.57 -4.77
C ARG A 110 -6.31 13.53 -4.36
N CYS A 111 -6.05 13.68 -3.06
CA CYS A 111 -4.88 14.42 -2.61
C CYS A 111 -3.60 13.67 -2.97
N ILE A 112 -2.59 14.44 -3.34
CA ILE A 112 -1.26 13.90 -3.66
C ILE A 112 -0.27 14.46 -2.66
N VAL A 113 0.47 13.58 -2.01
CA VAL A 113 1.51 13.96 -1.04
C VAL A 113 2.81 13.35 -1.50
N VAL A 114 3.77 14.19 -1.88
CA VAL A 114 5.02 13.71 -2.48
C VAL A 114 6.28 14.04 -1.67
N GLU A 115 6.15 14.87 -0.65
CA GLU A 115 7.27 15.20 0.26
C GLU A 115 6.76 15.42 1.67
#